data_de8c8691b81c5e3dae3212e007676aa2
#
_entry.id   de8c8691b81c5e3dae3212e007676aa2
#
_cell.length_a   1.000
_cell.length_b   1.000
_cell.length_c   1.000
_cell.angle_alpha   90.00
_cell.angle_beta   90.00
_cell.angle_gamma   90.00
#
_symmetry.space_group_name_H-M   'P 1'
#
loop_
_entity.id
_entity.type
_entity.pdbx_description
1 polymer ?
#
loop_
_entity_poly.entity_id
_entity_poly.type
_entity_poly.pdbx_seq_one_letter_code
_entity_poly.pdbx_strand_id
1 'polypeptide(L)'
;MKYLVMLGDGMADEPLEALGGKTPLEYADTPVLDSYAARSEIGMVATIPEGMSPGSDTANLSVIGYDPREYYTGRSPLEALSIGVPRCV
;
A
#
# COMPACT_ATOMS: atom_id res chain seq x y z
N MET A 1 7.01 -22.36 5.06
CA MET A 1 6.41 -21.51 4.00
C MET A 1 6.88 -20.07 4.20
N LYS A 2 7.22 -19.38 3.13
CA LYS A 2 7.65 -17.97 3.18
C LYS A 2 6.64 -17.11 2.43
N TYR A 3 6.33 -15.95 2.96
CA TYR A 3 5.44 -14.97 2.34
C TYR A 3 6.23 -13.72 1.97
N LEU A 4 6.00 -13.20 0.80
CA LEU A 4 6.59 -11.97 0.31
C LEU A 4 5.48 -11.01 -0.10
N VAL A 5 5.47 -9.83 0.48
CA VAL A 5 4.59 -8.73 0.07
C VAL A 5 5.43 -7.68 -0.66
N MET A 6 5.18 -7.56 -1.96
CA MET A 6 5.76 -6.49 -2.78
C MET A 6 4.77 -5.34 -2.84
N LEU A 7 5.06 -4.28 -2.13
CA LEU A 7 4.20 -3.10 -2.06
C LEU A 7 4.67 -2.03 -3.04
N GLY A 8 3.86 -1.80 -4.09
CA GLY A 8 4.03 -0.65 -4.97
C GLY A 8 3.23 0.53 -4.45
N ASP A 9 3.86 1.35 -3.62
CA ASP A 9 3.23 2.54 -3.07
C ASP A 9 3.05 3.61 -4.16
N GLY A 10 1.84 4.18 -4.24
CA GLY A 10 1.52 5.22 -5.21
C GLY A 10 1.46 4.78 -6.68
N MET A 11 1.31 3.48 -6.96
CA MET A 11 1.21 2.97 -8.34
C MET A 11 -0.15 3.23 -9.00
N ALA A 12 -1.22 3.29 -8.22
CA ALA A 12 -2.56 3.54 -8.74
C ALA A 12 -2.77 5.01 -9.03
N ASP A 13 -3.32 5.31 -10.21
CA ASP A 13 -3.66 6.67 -10.63
C ASP A 13 -4.76 6.64 -11.68
N GLU A 14 -5.31 7.81 -11.98
CA GLU A 14 -6.31 7.99 -13.01
C GLU A 14 -5.68 7.97 -14.42
N PRO A 15 -6.46 7.64 -15.47
CA PRO A 15 -5.99 7.75 -16.84
C PRO A 15 -5.60 9.18 -17.20
N LEU A 16 -4.45 9.36 -17.84
CA LEU A 16 -3.92 10.65 -18.24
C LEU A 16 -4.00 10.84 -19.75
N GLU A 17 -4.51 11.99 -20.20
CA GLU A 17 -4.57 12.33 -21.61
C GLU A 17 -3.18 12.32 -22.28
N ALA A 18 -2.16 12.81 -21.56
CA ALA A 18 -0.78 12.81 -22.01
C ALA A 18 -0.21 11.40 -22.28
N LEU A 19 -0.82 10.35 -21.70
CA LEU A 19 -0.46 8.95 -21.89
C LEU A 19 -1.45 8.23 -22.83
N GLY A 20 -2.19 8.96 -23.64
CA GLY A 20 -3.19 8.40 -24.55
C GLY A 20 -4.40 7.77 -23.85
N GLY A 21 -4.79 8.28 -22.67
CA GLY A 21 -5.90 7.79 -21.88
C GLY A 21 -5.56 6.54 -21.04
N LYS A 22 -4.29 6.23 -20.87
CA LYS A 22 -3.80 5.14 -20.01
C LYS A 22 -3.43 5.66 -18.62
N THR A 23 -3.54 4.78 -17.62
CA THR A 23 -2.93 5.05 -16.31
C THR A 23 -1.41 4.96 -16.41
N PRO A 24 -0.66 5.58 -15.48
CA PRO A 24 0.80 5.41 -15.42
C PRO A 24 1.22 3.94 -15.35
N LEU A 25 0.50 3.10 -14.62
CA LEU A 25 0.79 1.67 -14.53
C LEU A 25 0.58 0.93 -15.85
N GLU A 26 -0.49 1.25 -16.59
CA GLU A 26 -0.73 0.69 -17.93
C GLU A 26 0.31 1.15 -18.97
N TYR A 27 0.87 2.33 -18.76
CA TYR A 27 1.88 2.89 -19.65
C TYR A 27 3.29 2.39 -19.34
N ALA A 28 3.56 2.03 -18.09
CA ALA A 28 4.86 1.54 -17.66
C ALA A 28 5.21 0.17 -18.25
N ASP A 29 6.48 -0.04 -18.56
CA ASP A 29 6.98 -1.33 -19.01
C ASP A 29 7.32 -2.22 -17.81
N THR A 30 6.39 -3.10 -17.45
CA THR A 30 6.49 -3.95 -16.25
C THR A 30 6.30 -5.43 -16.58
N PRO A 31 7.15 -6.03 -17.44
CA PRO A 31 6.92 -7.37 -17.99
C PRO A 31 6.88 -8.48 -16.92
N VAL A 32 7.63 -8.35 -15.85
CA VAL A 32 7.64 -9.32 -14.75
C VAL A 32 6.33 -9.24 -13.95
N LEU A 33 5.91 -8.04 -13.59
CA LEU A 33 4.65 -7.81 -12.88
C LEU A 33 3.46 -8.28 -13.72
N ASP A 34 3.45 -7.95 -15.01
CA ASP A 34 2.40 -8.34 -15.95
C ASP A 34 2.31 -9.87 -16.08
N SER A 35 3.45 -10.56 -16.12
CA SER A 35 3.48 -12.01 -16.19
C SER A 35 2.91 -12.68 -14.94
N TYR A 36 3.11 -12.09 -13.78
CA TYR A 36 2.49 -12.56 -12.54
C TYR A 36 1.01 -12.23 -12.49
N ALA A 37 0.61 -11.03 -12.86
CA ALA A 37 -0.79 -10.62 -12.90
C ALA A 37 -1.64 -11.56 -13.79
N ALA A 38 -1.12 -11.94 -14.96
CA ALA A 38 -1.83 -12.79 -15.91
C ALA A 38 -2.15 -14.22 -15.38
N ARG A 39 -1.47 -14.67 -14.32
CA ARG A 39 -1.62 -16.02 -13.73
C ARG A 39 -1.94 -16.01 -12.24
N SER A 40 -2.35 -14.86 -11.71
CA SER A 40 -2.65 -14.66 -10.30
C SER A 40 -4.11 -14.29 -10.10
N GLU A 41 -4.58 -14.44 -8.87
CA GLU A 41 -5.84 -13.83 -8.47
C GLU A 41 -5.63 -12.33 -8.25
N ILE A 42 -6.53 -11.53 -8.79
CA ILE A 42 -6.51 -10.07 -8.68
C ILE A 42 -7.79 -9.61 -7.99
N GLY A 43 -7.65 -8.67 -7.09
CA GLY A 43 -8.77 -8.09 -6.38
C GLY A 43 -8.49 -6.68 -5.89
N MET A 44 -9.54 -6.04 -5.37
CA MET A 44 -9.48 -4.72 -4.74
C MET A 44 -9.58 -4.87 -3.24
N VAL A 45 -8.74 -4.13 -2.52
CA VAL A 45 -8.71 -4.12 -1.06
C VAL A 45 -8.89 -2.69 -0.56
N ALA A 46 -9.84 -2.49 0.35
CA ALA A 46 -9.99 -1.22 1.06
C ALA A 46 -8.93 -1.11 2.16
N THR A 47 -7.86 -0.38 1.88
CA THR A 47 -6.72 -0.22 2.79
C THR A 47 -6.89 0.91 3.79
N ILE A 48 -7.76 1.86 3.52
CA ILE A 48 -8.09 2.98 4.41
C ILE A 48 -9.53 2.79 4.92
N PRO A 49 -9.74 2.50 6.21
CA PRO A 49 -11.07 2.44 6.78
C PRO A 49 -11.81 3.76 6.67
N GLU A 50 -13.13 3.69 6.55
CA GLU A 50 -13.98 4.88 6.51
C GLU A 50 -13.75 5.77 7.74
N GLY A 51 -13.62 7.07 7.52
CA GLY A 51 -13.38 8.07 8.57
C GLY A 51 -11.92 8.24 8.98
N MET A 52 -11.02 7.40 8.49
CA MET A 52 -9.57 7.59 8.71
C MET A 52 -8.93 8.42 7.61
N SER A 53 -7.93 9.21 7.98
CA SER A 53 -7.13 9.98 7.02
C SER A 53 -6.30 9.04 6.14
N PRO A 54 -6.27 9.25 4.82
CA PRO A 54 -5.45 8.45 3.92
C PRO A 54 -3.96 8.71 4.18
N GLY A 55 -3.24 7.63 4.45
CA GLY A 55 -1.81 7.67 4.68
C GLY A 55 -1.19 6.28 4.56
N SER A 56 0.08 6.23 4.17
CA SER A 56 0.80 4.96 3.99
C SER A 56 0.91 4.16 5.28
N ASP A 57 1.00 4.82 6.42
CA ASP A 57 1.02 4.21 7.75
C ASP A 57 -0.27 3.44 8.05
N THR A 58 -1.43 4.05 7.81
CA THR A 58 -2.74 3.41 7.95
C THR A 58 -2.90 2.28 6.93
N ALA A 59 -2.60 2.54 5.67
CA ALA A 59 -2.73 1.56 4.60
C ALA A 59 -1.83 0.33 4.82
N ASN A 60 -0.59 0.52 5.27
CA ASN A 60 0.34 -0.58 5.52
C ASN A 60 -0.10 -1.49 6.67
N LEU A 61 -0.73 -0.95 7.71
CA LEU A 61 -1.35 -1.78 8.75
C LEU A 61 -2.41 -2.71 8.16
N SER A 62 -3.29 -2.18 7.31
CA SER A 62 -4.30 -2.98 6.62
C SER A 62 -3.67 -4.06 5.73
N VAL A 63 -2.63 -3.72 4.96
CA VAL A 63 -1.95 -4.66 4.05
C VAL A 63 -1.33 -5.84 4.80
N ILE A 64 -0.77 -5.63 5.98
CA ILE A 64 -0.20 -6.70 6.80
C ILE A 64 -1.21 -7.39 7.73
N GLY A 65 -2.50 -7.02 7.63
CA GLY A 65 -3.59 -7.73 8.30
C GLY A 65 -4.01 -7.18 9.65
N TYR A 66 -3.57 -5.98 10.02
CA TYR A 66 -4.02 -5.31 11.24
C TYR A 66 -5.10 -4.29 10.94
N ASP A 67 -6.14 -4.24 11.75
CA ASP A 67 -7.17 -3.22 11.63
C ASP A 67 -6.64 -1.86 12.14
N PRO A 68 -6.50 -0.86 11.26
CA PRO A 68 -5.98 0.44 11.69
C PRO A 68 -6.84 1.12 12.75
N ARG A 69 -8.14 0.82 12.81
CA ARG A 69 -9.05 1.38 13.83
C ARG A 69 -8.69 0.93 15.24
N GLU A 70 -8.07 -0.24 15.37
CA GLU A 70 -7.64 -0.79 16.65
C GLU A 70 -6.18 -0.49 16.98
N TYR A 71 -5.32 -0.55 15.97
CA TYR A 71 -3.87 -0.56 16.16
C TYR A 71 -3.16 0.75 15.80
N TYR A 72 -3.83 1.64 15.06
CA TYR A 72 -3.21 2.90 14.67
C TYR A 72 -3.19 3.91 15.82
N THR A 73 -2.00 4.25 16.28
CA THR A 73 -1.76 5.21 17.36
C THR A 73 -1.08 6.49 16.89
N GLY A 74 -0.95 6.66 15.59
CA GLY A 74 -0.26 7.77 14.95
C GLY A 74 1.01 7.32 14.23
N ARG A 75 1.51 8.16 13.33
CA ARG A 75 2.72 7.89 12.53
C ARG A 75 4.00 7.97 13.36
N SER A 76 4.11 9.01 14.19
CA SER A 76 5.31 9.25 15.00
C SER A 76 5.69 8.08 15.92
N PRO A 77 4.76 7.38 16.61
CA PRO A 77 5.09 6.20 17.37
C PRO A 77 5.67 5.05 16.55
N LEU A 78 5.21 4.86 15.31
CA LEU A 78 5.71 3.83 14.40
C LEU A 78 7.13 4.14 13.92
N GLU A 79 7.38 5.40 13.57
CA GLU A 79 8.72 5.87 13.17
C GLU A 79 9.70 5.79 14.33
N ALA A 80 9.30 6.20 15.54
CA ALA A 80 10.12 6.12 16.75
C ALA A 80 10.54 4.68 17.06
N LEU A 81 9.61 3.72 16.94
CA LEU A 81 9.91 2.29 17.09
C LEU A 81 10.94 1.80 16.08
N SER A 82 10.79 2.23 14.83
CA SER A 82 11.67 1.84 13.73
C SER A 82 13.12 2.26 13.94
N ILE A 83 13.35 3.41 14.55
CA ILE A 83 14.69 3.93 14.85
C ILE A 83 15.19 3.59 16.27
N GLY A 84 14.44 2.76 17.01
CA GLY A 84 14.85 2.26 18.31
C GLY A 84 14.68 3.24 19.48
N VAL A 85 13.84 4.26 19.33
CA VAL A 85 13.53 5.18 20.45
C VAL A 85 12.58 4.46 21.42
N PRO A 86 12.97 4.34 22.72
CA PRO A 86 12.10 3.71 23.69
C PRO A 86 10.82 4.53 23.92
N ARG A 87 9.71 3.84 24.07
CA ARG A 87 8.46 4.48 24.45
C ARG A 87 8.58 5.08 25.84
N CYS A 88 8.28 6.36 25.97
CA CYS A 88 7.89 6.92 27.27
C CYS A 88 6.47 6.42 27.56
N VAL A 89 6.34 5.59 28.56
CA VAL A 89 5.06 5.12 29.08
C VAL A 89 4.46 6.22 29.96
#